data_4193ba3bc6015ac9e61252f063fb60db
#
_entry.id   4193ba3bc6015ac9e61252f063fb60db
#
_cell.length_a   1.000
_cell.length_b   1.000
_cell.length_c   1.000
_cell.angle_alpha   90.00
_cell.angle_beta   90.00
_cell.angle_gamma   90.00
#
_symmetry.space_group_name_H-M   'P 1'
#
loop_
_entity.id
_entity.type
_entity.pdbx_description
1 polymer ?
#
loop_
_entity_poly.entity_id
_entity_poly.type
_entity_poly.pdbx_seq_one_letter_code
_entity_poly.pdbx_strand_id
1 'polypeptide(L)'
;MAKRLTDKGVDGLARRAARYVVSDPELRGHYVRVSPNGPKVFAAVARGPYGKQVWATLGTTADLNIEDARERARKAIRRIKDGLPAFEARPESVAEVAENWLRRHVEQKKLRTGDEYRRVLNRYILPKWKDRIFVELRRSDIAALLDMIEDKHGARQADVVLTTLRSIASWVHKRDDSYIPPFARGMRRASQQGRDRILNDDEIRRLWSVADKVYPIGPLAQLLLLTAQRRQKLCALKWDDIQGDTWIIRSDVGEKGNASTLKLPQLALDIIRARPRFVDQPYVFPSRHGGPWT
;
A
#
# COMPACT_ATOMS: atom_id res chain seq x y z
N MET A 1 -13.66 27.56 -50.37
CA MET A 1 -12.66 26.65 -49.73
C MET A 1 -12.40 27.09 -48.28
N ALA A 2 -12.49 26.21 -47.34
CA ALA A 2 -12.15 26.55 -45.96
C ALA A 2 -10.66 26.89 -45.86
N LYS A 3 -10.33 28.06 -45.29
CA LYS A 3 -8.96 28.56 -45.22
C LYS A 3 -8.15 27.65 -44.26
N ARG A 4 -6.96 27.22 -44.71
CA ARG A 4 -6.04 26.40 -43.88
C ARG A 4 -5.83 27.04 -42.51
N LEU A 5 -5.94 26.27 -41.44
CA LEU A 5 -5.67 26.75 -40.12
C LEU A 5 -4.14 26.71 -39.85
N THR A 6 -3.56 27.87 -39.51
CA THR A 6 -2.13 28.05 -39.21
C THR A 6 -1.98 28.64 -37.83
N ASP A 7 -0.77 28.58 -37.22
CA ASP A 7 -0.52 29.17 -35.91
C ASP A 7 -0.92 30.65 -35.86
N LYS A 8 -0.52 31.45 -36.87
CA LYS A 8 -0.97 32.86 -36.99
C LYS A 8 -2.49 33.01 -37.11
N GLY A 9 -3.15 32.07 -37.80
CA GLY A 9 -4.60 32.04 -37.87
C GLY A 9 -5.28 31.72 -36.56
N VAL A 10 -4.71 30.84 -35.79
CA VAL A 10 -5.17 30.46 -34.43
C VAL A 10 -4.97 31.63 -33.46
N ASP A 11 -3.81 32.30 -33.54
CA ASP A 11 -3.52 33.46 -32.68
C ASP A 11 -4.45 34.64 -32.98
N GLY A 12 -4.81 34.83 -34.24
CA GLY A 12 -5.75 35.85 -34.67
C GLY A 12 -7.22 35.62 -34.37
N LEU A 13 -7.61 34.46 -33.79
CA LEU A 13 -9.00 34.19 -33.40
C LEU A 13 -9.44 35.12 -32.26
N ALA A 14 -10.39 36.01 -32.53
CA ALA A 14 -10.90 36.96 -31.55
C ALA A 14 -11.69 36.22 -30.43
N ARG A 15 -11.56 36.66 -29.20
CA ARG A 15 -12.42 36.22 -28.11
C ARG A 15 -13.79 36.81 -28.25
N ARG A 16 -14.83 36.02 -27.92
CA ARG A 16 -16.24 36.42 -27.97
C ARG A 16 -16.87 36.32 -26.58
N ALA A 17 -18.04 36.91 -26.39
CA ALA A 17 -18.80 36.82 -25.18
C ALA A 17 -19.15 35.37 -24.78
N ALA A 18 -19.37 34.50 -25.80
CA ALA A 18 -19.61 33.07 -25.59
C ALA A 18 -18.45 32.23 -26.12
N ARG A 19 -18.26 31.07 -25.52
CA ARG A 19 -17.30 30.03 -25.98
C ARG A 19 -17.69 29.51 -27.35
N TYR A 20 -16.71 29.43 -28.25
CA TYR A 20 -16.92 28.84 -29.57
C TYR A 20 -15.77 27.91 -29.96
N VAL A 21 -15.98 27.13 -31.00
CA VAL A 21 -14.98 26.21 -31.56
C VAL A 21 -14.78 26.49 -33.04
N VAL A 22 -13.55 26.36 -33.49
CA VAL A 22 -13.16 26.45 -34.91
C VAL A 22 -12.67 25.08 -35.33
N SER A 23 -13.28 24.48 -36.34
CA SER A 23 -12.85 23.19 -36.91
C SER A 23 -11.58 23.34 -37.73
N ASP A 24 -10.69 22.38 -37.63
CA ASP A 24 -9.54 22.27 -38.52
C ASP A 24 -9.96 21.59 -39.84
N PRO A 25 -9.80 22.28 -41.00
CA PRO A 25 -10.16 21.72 -42.29
C PRO A 25 -9.27 20.50 -42.67
N GLU A 26 -8.05 20.44 -42.18
CA GLU A 26 -7.08 19.37 -42.51
C GLU A 26 -7.25 18.11 -41.68
N LEU A 27 -7.91 18.20 -40.51
CA LEU A 27 -8.11 17.04 -39.64
C LEU A 27 -9.51 17.03 -39.03
N ARG A 28 -10.39 16.18 -39.58
CA ARG A 28 -11.71 15.98 -39.03
C ARG A 28 -11.64 15.51 -37.56
N GLY A 29 -12.29 16.23 -36.67
CA GLY A 29 -12.30 15.95 -35.24
C GLY A 29 -11.24 16.73 -34.49
N HIS A 30 -10.45 17.57 -35.11
CA HIS A 30 -9.56 18.53 -34.48
C HIS A 30 -10.19 19.91 -34.49
N TYR A 31 -10.14 20.61 -33.35
CA TYR A 31 -10.76 21.91 -33.14
C TYR A 31 -9.86 22.81 -32.30
N VAL A 32 -9.97 24.13 -32.59
CA VAL A 32 -9.52 25.16 -31.65
C VAL A 32 -10.71 25.65 -30.83
N ARG A 33 -10.63 25.60 -29.57
CA ARG A 33 -11.65 26.08 -28.62
C ARG A 33 -11.20 27.42 -28.03
N VAL A 34 -12.03 28.43 -28.26
CA VAL A 34 -11.80 29.79 -27.77
C VAL A 34 -12.80 30.08 -26.64
N SER A 35 -12.29 30.39 -25.47
CA SER A 35 -13.08 30.75 -24.30
C SER A 35 -13.02 32.25 -24.05
N PRO A 36 -14.06 32.88 -23.45
CA PRO A 36 -14.09 34.33 -23.20
C PRO A 36 -12.90 34.79 -22.35
N ASN A 37 -12.66 34.11 -21.23
CA ASN A 37 -11.69 34.51 -20.19
C ASN A 37 -10.55 33.51 -19.99
N GLY A 38 -10.31 32.58 -20.91
CA GLY A 38 -9.30 31.55 -20.75
C GLY A 38 -8.34 31.43 -21.94
N PRO A 39 -7.33 30.58 -21.87
CA PRO A 39 -6.44 30.34 -23.00
C PRO A 39 -7.22 29.66 -24.15
N LYS A 40 -6.78 29.90 -25.36
CA LYS A 40 -7.20 29.10 -26.51
C LYS A 40 -6.59 27.72 -26.37
N VAL A 41 -7.36 26.66 -26.69
CA VAL A 41 -6.89 25.27 -26.54
C VAL A 41 -7.21 24.46 -27.76
N PHE A 42 -6.29 23.60 -28.13
CA PHE A 42 -6.55 22.55 -29.13
C PHE A 42 -7.35 21.42 -28.49
N ALA A 43 -8.31 20.87 -29.22
CA ALA A 43 -9.16 19.79 -28.76
C ALA A 43 -9.38 18.74 -29.88
N ALA A 44 -9.44 17.49 -29.47
CA ALA A 44 -9.84 16.38 -30.32
C ALA A 44 -11.25 15.90 -29.95
N VAL A 45 -12.02 15.50 -30.93
CA VAL A 45 -13.38 14.97 -30.77
C VAL A 45 -13.55 13.73 -31.62
N ALA A 46 -14.00 12.67 -31.01
CA ALA A 46 -14.39 11.45 -31.70
C ALA A 46 -15.56 10.76 -31.01
N ARG A 47 -16.20 9.81 -31.72
CA ARG A 47 -17.18 8.91 -31.13
C ARG A 47 -16.51 7.56 -30.83
N GLY A 48 -16.67 7.09 -29.63
CA GLY A 48 -16.24 5.75 -29.23
C GLY A 48 -17.14 4.64 -29.82
N PRO A 49 -16.81 3.35 -29.59
CA PRO A 49 -17.54 2.21 -30.16
C PRO A 49 -19.03 2.20 -29.87
N TYR A 50 -19.43 2.77 -28.72
CA TYR A 50 -20.84 2.85 -28.27
C TYR A 50 -21.53 4.16 -28.66
N GLY A 51 -21.02 4.90 -29.69
CA GLY A 51 -21.59 6.12 -30.20
C GLY A 51 -21.44 7.36 -29.30
N LYS A 52 -20.90 7.24 -28.08
CA LYS A 52 -20.67 8.37 -27.16
C LYS A 52 -19.59 9.29 -27.69
N GLN A 53 -19.92 10.57 -27.82
CA GLN A 53 -18.94 11.60 -28.22
C GLN A 53 -18.04 11.97 -27.03
N VAL A 54 -16.73 11.93 -27.28
CA VAL A 54 -15.69 12.26 -26.31
C VAL A 54 -14.91 13.47 -26.78
N TRP A 55 -14.76 14.47 -25.90
CA TRP A 55 -13.93 15.64 -26.10
C TRP A 55 -12.65 15.50 -25.30
N ALA A 56 -11.50 15.66 -25.94
CA ALA A 56 -10.19 15.63 -25.30
C ALA A 56 -9.45 16.95 -25.55
N THR A 57 -8.99 17.62 -24.50
CA THR A 57 -8.14 18.81 -24.61
C THR A 57 -6.69 18.39 -24.84
N LEU A 58 -6.06 18.85 -25.92
CA LEU A 58 -4.72 18.44 -26.36
C LEU A 58 -3.60 19.27 -25.73
N GLY A 59 -3.90 20.55 -25.45
CA GLY A 59 -2.97 21.53 -24.90
C GLY A 59 -3.40 22.95 -25.23
N THR A 60 -2.69 23.95 -24.68
CA THR A 60 -2.92 25.36 -25.00
C THR A 60 -2.21 25.74 -26.29
N THR A 61 -2.70 26.79 -26.97
CA THR A 61 -2.05 27.33 -28.17
C THR A 61 -0.73 28.06 -27.87
N ALA A 62 -0.45 28.31 -26.59
CA ALA A 62 0.82 28.87 -26.16
C ALA A 62 1.92 27.81 -26.04
N ASP A 63 1.53 26.55 -25.70
CA ASP A 63 2.46 25.46 -25.46
C ASP A 63 2.60 24.51 -26.65
N LEU A 64 1.73 24.62 -27.65
CA LEU A 64 1.62 23.67 -28.74
C LEU A 64 1.41 24.39 -30.07
N ASN A 65 2.21 24.05 -31.06
CA ASN A 65 1.94 24.50 -32.44
C ASN A 65 0.86 23.63 -33.10
N ILE A 66 0.32 24.09 -34.25
CA ILE A 66 -0.81 23.40 -34.85
C ILE A 66 -0.46 22.00 -35.39
N GLU A 67 0.76 21.79 -35.89
CA GLU A 67 1.17 20.48 -36.43
C GLU A 67 1.32 19.43 -35.28
N ASP A 68 1.92 19.82 -34.18
CA ASP A 68 2.00 18.96 -33.00
C ASP A 68 0.59 18.69 -32.44
N ALA A 69 -0.29 19.69 -32.46
CA ALA A 69 -1.68 19.51 -32.05
C ALA A 69 -2.41 18.53 -32.93
N ARG A 70 -2.18 18.58 -34.29
CA ARG A 70 -2.74 17.61 -35.25
C ARG A 70 -2.24 16.18 -34.98
N GLU A 71 -0.94 16.02 -34.67
CA GLU A 71 -0.38 14.71 -34.36
C GLU A 71 -1.00 14.13 -33.07
N ARG A 72 -1.09 14.93 -32.02
CA ARG A 72 -1.78 14.55 -30.78
C ARG A 72 -3.26 14.24 -31.03
N ALA A 73 -3.93 15.04 -31.87
CA ALA A 73 -5.33 14.80 -32.21
C ALA A 73 -5.54 13.47 -32.95
N ARG A 74 -4.68 13.13 -33.92
CA ARG A 74 -4.76 11.82 -34.60
C ARG A 74 -4.64 10.67 -33.65
N LYS A 75 -3.67 10.72 -32.73
CA LYS A 75 -3.48 9.70 -31.66
C LYS A 75 -4.71 9.61 -30.74
N ALA A 76 -5.20 10.75 -30.26
CA ALA A 76 -6.37 10.80 -29.35
C ALA A 76 -7.65 10.30 -30.06
N ILE A 77 -7.91 10.72 -31.28
CA ILE A 77 -9.08 10.31 -32.09
C ILE A 77 -9.06 8.79 -32.32
N ARG A 78 -7.89 8.22 -32.67
CA ARG A 78 -7.74 6.77 -32.86
C ARG A 78 -8.07 6.01 -31.57
N ARG A 79 -7.45 6.40 -30.44
CA ARG A 79 -7.72 5.78 -29.15
C ARG A 79 -9.19 5.84 -28.74
N ILE A 80 -9.85 7.00 -28.92
CA ILE A 80 -11.27 7.16 -28.61
C ILE A 80 -12.13 6.22 -29.49
N LYS A 81 -11.83 6.09 -30.78
CA LYS A 81 -12.53 5.17 -31.66
C LYS A 81 -12.35 3.71 -31.29
N ASP A 82 -11.16 3.36 -30.75
CA ASP A 82 -10.85 2.01 -30.25
C ASP A 82 -11.43 1.76 -28.83
N GLY A 83 -12.19 2.71 -28.26
CA GLY A 83 -12.80 2.60 -26.94
C GLY A 83 -11.85 2.88 -25.77
N LEU A 84 -10.64 3.36 -26.08
CA LEU A 84 -9.61 3.68 -25.08
C LEU A 84 -9.70 5.15 -24.64
N PRO A 85 -9.16 5.51 -23.48
CA PRO A 85 -8.99 6.92 -23.09
C PRO A 85 -8.20 7.69 -24.15
N ALA A 86 -8.54 8.95 -24.38
CA ALA A 86 -7.91 9.81 -25.40
C ALA A 86 -6.37 9.90 -25.27
N PHE A 87 -5.88 9.84 -24.04
CA PHE A 87 -4.45 9.84 -23.72
C PHE A 87 -4.10 8.57 -22.98
N GLU A 88 -2.86 8.15 -23.14
CA GLU A 88 -2.29 7.15 -22.26
C GLU A 88 -2.22 7.71 -20.84
N ALA A 89 -2.56 6.87 -19.86
CA ALA A 89 -2.35 7.25 -18.48
C ALA A 89 -0.86 7.55 -18.29
N ARG A 90 -0.54 8.69 -17.69
CA ARG A 90 0.84 8.99 -17.30
C ARG A 90 1.34 7.86 -16.41
N PRO A 91 2.50 7.27 -16.69
CA PRO A 91 3.06 6.26 -15.81
C PRO A 91 3.22 6.83 -14.40
N GLU A 92 2.72 6.11 -13.40
CA GLU A 92 2.80 6.54 -12.00
C GLU A 92 4.23 6.41 -11.46
N SER A 93 4.66 7.40 -10.70
CA SER A 93 5.90 7.35 -9.93
C SER A 93 5.81 6.34 -8.80
N VAL A 94 6.97 5.92 -8.26
CA VAL A 94 7.02 5.05 -7.07
C VAL A 94 6.27 5.66 -5.90
N ALA A 95 6.35 6.98 -5.71
CA ALA A 95 5.63 7.66 -4.64
C ALA A 95 4.11 7.57 -4.83
N GLU A 96 3.60 7.84 -6.04
CA GLU A 96 2.17 7.78 -6.34
C GLU A 96 1.61 6.35 -6.18
N VAL A 97 2.34 5.35 -6.67
CA VAL A 97 1.97 3.93 -6.51
C VAL A 97 1.97 3.51 -5.04
N ALA A 98 3.01 3.90 -4.27
CA ALA A 98 3.11 3.58 -2.86
C ALA A 98 1.97 4.20 -2.05
N GLU A 99 1.61 5.46 -2.31
CA GLU A 99 0.50 6.17 -1.66
C GLU A 99 -0.84 5.50 -1.98
N ASN A 100 -1.10 5.20 -3.25
CA ASN A 100 -2.30 4.50 -3.70
C ASN A 100 -2.41 3.11 -3.06
N TRP A 101 -1.30 2.37 -2.98
CA TRP A 101 -1.24 1.06 -2.34
C TRP A 101 -1.48 1.15 -0.83
N LEU A 102 -0.85 2.10 -0.13
CA LEU A 102 -1.09 2.31 1.30
C LEU A 102 -2.56 2.58 1.57
N ARG A 103 -3.16 3.54 0.88
CA ARG A 103 -4.57 3.91 1.05
C ARG A 103 -5.52 2.75 0.74
N ARG A 104 -5.39 2.12 -0.46
CA ARG A 104 -6.36 1.13 -0.96
C ARG A 104 -6.14 -0.29 -0.46
N HIS A 105 -4.91 -0.64 -0.10
CA HIS A 105 -4.60 -2.02 0.31
C HIS A 105 -4.30 -2.13 1.81
N VAL A 106 -3.58 -1.19 2.39
CA VAL A 106 -3.16 -1.26 3.78
C VAL A 106 -4.24 -0.69 4.71
N GLU A 107 -4.67 0.56 4.49
CA GLU A 107 -5.61 1.25 5.36
C GLU A 107 -7.03 0.69 5.26
N GLN A 108 -7.56 0.53 4.04
CA GLN A 108 -8.90 -0.02 3.84
C GLN A 108 -9.04 -1.43 4.43
N LYS A 109 -7.96 -2.24 4.39
CA LYS A 109 -7.95 -3.58 4.98
C LYS A 109 -7.52 -3.60 6.44
N LYS A 110 -7.21 -2.44 7.03
CA LYS A 110 -6.75 -2.29 8.42
C LYS A 110 -5.61 -3.24 8.77
N LEU A 111 -4.60 -3.32 7.89
CA LEU A 111 -3.48 -4.24 8.10
C LEU A 111 -2.63 -3.79 9.28
N ARG A 112 -2.39 -4.68 10.24
CA ARG A 112 -1.55 -4.43 11.43
C ARG A 112 -0.11 -3.99 11.09
N THR A 113 0.39 -4.38 9.91
CA THR A 113 1.72 -4.04 9.41
C THR A 113 1.79 -2.67 8.74
N GLY A 114 0.73 -1.85 8.80
CA GLY A 114 0.65 -0.57 8.10
C GLY A 114 1.77 0.39 8.47
N ASP A 115 2.07 0.53 9.76
CA ASP A 115 3.13 1.42 10.24
C ASP A 115 4.52 0.95 9.82
N GLU A 116 4.75 -0.36 9.80
CA GLU A 116 6.01 -0.94 9.32
C GLU A 116 6.18 -0.71 7.81
N TYR A 117 5.13 -0.84 7.02
CA TYR A 117 5.15 -0.52 5.60
C TYR A 117 5.47 0.97 5.36
N ARG A 118 4.84 1.88 6.10
CA ARG A 118 5.16 3.32 6.03
C ARG A 118 6.61 3.59 6.40
N ARG A 119 7.09 2.98 7.49
CA ARG A 119 8.49 3.10 7.91
C ARG A 119 9.46 2.64 6.83
N VAL A 120 9.20 1.48 6.23
CA VAL A 120 10.05 0.92 5.17
C VAL A 120 10.06 1.80 3.93
N LEU A 121 8.89 2.26 3.48
CA LEU A 121 8.76 3.17 2.34
C LEU A 121 9.54 4.46 2.57
N ASN A 122 9.30 5.13 3.68
CA ASN A 122 9.89 6.45 3.96
C ASN A 122 11.40 6.38 4.22
N ARG A 123 11.89 5.29 4.83
CA ARG A 123 13.30 5.17 5.20
C ARG A 123 14.19 4.61 4.09
N TYR A 124 13.69 3.70 3.27
CA TYR A 124 14.53 2.94 2.35
C TYR A 124 14.18 3.09 0.88
N ILE A 125 12.90 3.22 0.53
CA ILE A 125 12.45 3.16 -0.87
C ILE A 125 12.29 4.57 -1.45
N LEU A 126 11.47 5.40 -0.84
CA LEU A 126 11.14 6.74 -1.36
C LEU A 126 12.37 7.68 -1.44
N PRO A 127 13.34 7.69 -0.51
CA PRO A 127 14.50 8.55 -0.65
C PRO A 127 15.34 8.27 -1.91
N LYS A 128 15.22 7.08 -2.48
CA LYS A 128 15.95 6.68 -3.69
C LYS A 128 15.13 6.75 -4.97
N TRP A 129 13.83 6.47 -4.87
CA TRP A 129 13.02 6.19 -6.05
C TRP A 129 11.72 6.99 -6.16
N LYS A 130 11.43 7.94 -5.27
CA LYS A 130 10.12 8.63 -5.22
C LYS A 130 9.62 9.11 -6.58
N ASP A 131 10.53 9.68 -7.40
CA ASP A 131 10.22 10.29 -8.69
C ASP A 131 10.45 9.35 -9.89
N ARG A 132 10.95 8.12 -9.65
CA ARG A 132 11.12 7.12 -10.71
C ARG A 132 9.78 6.52 -11.09
N ILE A 133 9.62 6.18 -12.36
CA ILE A 133 8.44 5.47 -12.86
C ILE A 133 8.45 4.04 -12.31
N PHE A 134 7.36 3.65 -11.65
CA PHE A 134 7.28 2.36 -10.94
C PHE A 134 7.43 1.15 -11.88
N VAL A 135 6.75 1.19 -13.03
CA VAL A 135 6.76 0.08 -14.00
C VAL A 135 8.12 -0.07 -14.73
N GLU A 136 8.98 0.94 -14.66
CA GLU A 136 10.32 0.90 -15.25
C GLU A 136 11.39 0.36 -14.30
N LEU A 137 11.05 0.06 -13.04
CA LEU A 137 11.98 -0.52 -12.08
C LEU A 137 12.41 -1.92 -12.55
N ARG A 138 13.72 -2.10 -12.69
CA ARG A 138 14.31 -3.35 -13.11
C ARG A 138 14.79 -4.18 -11.93
N ARG A 139 15.00 -5.48 -12.16
CA ARG A 139 15.58 -6.40 -11.16
C ARG A 139 16.93 -5.92 -10.64
N SER A 140 17.76 -5.35 -11.51
CA SER A 140 19.05 -4.77 -11.13
C SER A 140 18.93 -3.61 -10.16
N ASP A 141 17.92 -2.74 -10.33
CA ASP A 141 17.69 -1.64 -9.40
C ASP A 141 17.32 -2.16 -8.01
N ILE A 142 16.45 -3.18 -7.99
CA ILE A 142 16.01 -3.81 -6.73
C ILE A 142 17.20 -4.49 -6.06
N ALA A 143 18.02 -5.25 -6.81
CA ALA A 143 19.22 -5.90 -6.26
C ALA A 143 20.18 -4.87 -5.65
N ALA A 144 20.50 -3.80 -6.37
CA ALA A 144 21.37 -2.74 -5.88
C ALA A 144 20.83 -2.04 -4.61
N LEU A 145 19.50 -1.83 -4.52
CA LEU A 145 18.91 -1.30 -3.29
C LEU A 145 19.04 -2.27 -2.13
N LEU A 146 18.82 -3.58 -2.36
CA LEU A 146 18.94 -4.60 -1.32
C LEU A 146 20.39 -4.76 -0.85
N ASP A 147 21.37 -4.73 -1.76
CA ASP A 147 22.80 -4.80 -1.42
C ASP A 147 23.19 -3.62 -0.51
N MET A 148 22.81 -2.42 -0.89
CA MET A 148 23.06 -1.22 -0.06
C MET A 148 22.42 -1.32 1.34
N ILE A 149 21.23 -1.90 1.44
CA ILE A 149 20.53 -2.06 2.73
C ILE A 149 21.17 -3.18 3.55
N GLU A 150 21.57 -4.27 2.91
CA GLU A 150 22.26 -5.38 3.55
C GLU A 150 23.58 -4.92 4.18
N ASP A 151 24.39 -4.18 3.44
CA ASP A 151 25.66 -3.63 3.91
C ASP A 151 25.51 -2.72 5.14
N LYS A 152 24.44 -1.91 5.19
CA LYS A 152 24.25 -0.91 6.25
C LYS A 152 23.38 -1.37 7.41
N HIS A 153 22.44 -2.28 7.17
CA HIS A 153 21.37 -2.62 8.10
C HIS A 153 21.15 -4.14 8.23
N GLY A 154 21.95 -4.93 7.52
CA GLY A 154 21.94 -6.39 7.56
C GLY A 154 20.89 -7.04 6.66
N ALA A 155 21.12 -8.31 6.35
CA ALA A 155 20.34 -9.14 5.44
C ALA A 155 18.84 -9.20 5.79
N ARG A 156 18.50 -9.24 7.10
CA ARG A 156 17.11 -9.29 7.54
C ARG A 156 16.34 -8.03 7.17
N GLN A 157 16.96 -6.85 7.26
CA GLN A 157 16.31 -5.59 6.89
C GLN A 157 16.12 -5.50 5.36
N ALA A 158 17.08 -5.99 4.57
CA ALA A 158 16.95 -6.10 3.12
C ALA A 158 15.74 -6.99 2.75
N ASP A 159 15.53 -8.10 3.43
CA ASP A 159 14.37 -8.98 3.22
C ASP A 159 13.02 -8.33 3.58
N VAL A 160 12.98 -7.48 4.59
CA VAL A 160 11.77 -6.70 4.92
C VAL A 160 11.43 -5.74 3.79
N VAL A 161 12.44 -5.04 3.24
CA VAL A 161 12.26 -4.15 2.08
C VAL A 161 11.82 -4.93 0.84
N LEU A 162 12.45 -6.06 0.55
CA LEU A 162 12.07 -6.94 -0.54
C LEU A 162 10.62 -7.40 -0.43
N THR A 163 10.18 -7.78 0.77
CA THR A 163 8.80 -8.20 1.04
C THR A 163 7.81 -7.07 0.79
N THR A 164 8.15 -5.84 1.20
CA THR A 164 7.34 -4.66 0.95
C THR A 164 7.22 -4.36 -0.54
N LEU A 165 8.33 -4.36 -1.28
CA LEU A 165 8.34 -4.15 -2.73
C LEU A 165 7.53 -5.22 -3.47
N ARG A 166 7.65 -6.49 -3.08
CA ARG A 166 6.85 -7.58 -3.65
C ARG A 166 5.36 -7.41 -3.40
N SER A 167 4.98 -6.91 -2.23
CA SER A 167 3.58 -6.66 -1.89
C SER A 167 2.98 -5.56 -2.77
N ILE A 168 3.72 -4.47 -2.98
CA ILE A 168 3.31 -3.37 -3.87
C ILE A 168 3.21 -3.87 -5.32
N ALA A 169 4.24 -4.53 -5.82
CA ALA A 169 4.28 -5.03 -7.19
C ALA A 169 3.17 -6.07 -7.48
N SER A 170 2.88 -6.95 -6.52
CA SER A 170 1.75 -7.88 -6.63
C SER A 170 0.41 -7.15 -6.65
N TRP A 171 0.29 -6.04 -5.93
CA TRP A 171 -0.91 -5.22 -5.95
C TRP A 171 -1.10 -4.48 -7.28
N VAL A 172 -0.02 -3.97 -7.90
CA VAL A 172 -0.03 -3.37 -9.24
C VAL A 172 -0.37 -4.42 -10.29
N HIS A 173 0.32 -5.56 -10.28
CA HIS A 173 0.10 -6.66 -11.23
C HIS A 173 -1.36 -7.14 -11.29
N LYS A 174 -2.07 -7.10 -10.18
CA LYS A 174 -3.51 -7.44 -10.12
C LYS A 174 -4.43 -6.37 -10.75
N ARG A 175 -3.89 -5.25 -11.20
CA ARG A 175 -4.63 -4.08 -11.75
C ARG A 175 -4.17 -3.69 -13.14
N ASP A 176 -3.00 -4.13 -13.53
CA ASP A 176 -2.38 -3.86 -14.82
C ASP A 176 -1.87 -5.18 -15.39
N ASP A 177 -2.59 -5.71 -16.38
CA ASP A 177 -2.28 -6.98 -17.03
C ASP A 177 -0.96 -6.92 -17.81
N SER A 178 -0.51 -5.71 -18.18
CA SER A 178 0.76 -5.49 -18.90
C SER A 178 1.98 -5.48 -17.97
N TYR A 179 1.79 -5.27 -16.66
CA TYR A 179 2.87 -5.16 -15.70
C TYR A 179 3.37 -6.53 -15.23
N ILE A 180 4.64 -6.81 -15.48
CA ILE A 180 5.35 -8.01 -15.00
C ILE A 180 6.27 -7.61 -13.85
N PRO A 181 6.03 -8.13 -12.61
CA PRO A 181 6.88 -7.83 -11.47
C PRO A 181 8.35 -8.27 -11.68
N PRO A 182 9.34 -7.40 -11.49
CA PRO A 182 10.74 -7.69 -11.78
C PRO A 182 11.45 -8.49 -10.65
N PHE A 183 10.80 -9.52 -10.12
CA PHE A 183 11.36 -10.34 -9.05
C PHE A 183 11.75 -11.73 -9.54
N ALA A 184 12.84 -12.26 -8.99
CA ALA A 184 13.28 -13.64 -9.20
C ALA A 184 13.22 -14.44 -7.91
N ARG A 185 13.24 -15.77 -8.06
CA ARG A 185 13.46 -16.70 -6.95
C ARG A 185 14.88 -16.50 -6.41
N GLY A 186 15.08 -16.63 -5.10
CA GLY A 186 16.40 -16.53 -4.49
C GLY A 186 16.88 -15.11 -4.15
N MET A 187 16.03 -14.05 -4.33
CA MET A 187 16.42 -12.67 -3.99
C MET A 187 16.48 -12.36 -2.49
N ARG A 188 16.08 -13.29 -1.62
CA ARG A 188 16.25 -13.14 -0.17
C ARG A 188 17.72 -13.19 0.22
N ARG A 189 18.09 -12.41 1.23
CA ARG A 189 19.46 -12.27 1.73
C ARG A 189 19.71 -13.04 3.02
N ALA A 190 18.72 -13.03 3.94
CA ALA A 190 18.85 -13.77 5.19
C ALA A 190 18.57 -15.26 4.99
N SER A 191 19.42 -16.10 5.58
CA SER A 191 19.12 -17.53 5.70
C SER A 191 17.92 -17.71 6.65
N GLN A 192 17.01 -18.60 6.27
CA GLN A 192 15.87 -18.98 7.14
C GLN A 192 16.29 -20.10 8.09
N GLN A 193 17.30 -19.84 8.93
CA GLN A 193 17.57 -20.77 10.03
C GLN A 193 16.54 -20.54 11.13
N GLY A 194 15.88 -21.62 11.55
CA GLY A 194 15.04 -21.65 12.75
C GLY A 194 15.90 -21.35 13.97
N ARG A 195 15.27 -20.99 15.08
CA ARG A 195 15.94 -20.95 16.36
C ARG A 195 15.99 -22.38 16.91
N ASP A 196 17.19 -22.94 17.03
CA ASP A 196 17.39 -24.30 17.54
C ASP A 196 17.47 -24.33 19.08
N ARG A 197 17.65 -23.15 19.71
CA ARG A 197 17.73 -23.05 21.15
C ARG A 197 16.34 -23.11 21.78
N ILE A 198 16.14 -24.14 22.61
CA ILE A 198 15.00 -24.27 23.52
C ILE A 198 15.52 -24.16 24.98
N LEU A 199 14.65 -23.75 25.89
CA LEU A 199 14.98 -23.74 27.32
C LEU A 199 15.11 -25.18 27.83
N ASN A 200 16.14 -25.44 28.56
CA ASN A 200 16.29 -26.71 29.30
C ASN A 200 15.52 -26.65 30.65
N ASP A 201 15.40 -27.79 31.33
CA ASP A 201 14.64 -27.92 32.56
C ASP A 201 15.15 -27.00 33.68
N ASP A 202 16.47 -26.82 33.80
CA ASP A 202 17.07 -25.95 34.81
C ASP A 202 16.79 -24.46 34.52
N GLU A 203 16.81 -24.06 33.25
CA GLU A 203 16.42 -22.71 32.85
C GLU A 203 14.94 -22.45 33.14
N ILE A 204 14.06 -23.43 32.85
CA ILE A 204 12.63 -23.35 33.20
C ILE A 204 12.44 -23.24 34.72
N ARG A 205 13.12 -24.05 35.53
CA ARG A 205 13.05 -23.95 36.98
C ARG A 205 13.52 -22.59 37.52
N ARG A 206 14.63 -22.06 36.97
CA ARG A 206 15.13 -20.73 37.35
C ARG A 206 14.14 -19.63 36.95
N LEU A 207 13.59 -19.69 35.75
CA LEU A 207 12.57 -18.75 35.32
C LEU A 207 11.37 -18.79 36.28
N TRP A 208 10.92 -20.01 36.62
CA TRP A 208 9.79 -20.19 37.51
C TRP A 208 10.04 -19.62 38.89
N SER A 209 11.22 -19.86 39.49
CA SER A 209 11.58 -19.38 40.83
C SER A 209 11.68 -17.87 40.98
N VAL A 210 11.92 -17.14 39.88
CA VAL A 210 12.01 -15.67 39.89
C VAL A 210 10.75 -14.97 39.38
N ALA A 211 9.83 -15.73 38.75
CA ALA A 211 8.66 -15.18 38.10
C ALA A 211 7.77 -14.35 39.01
N ASP A 212 7.57 -14.79 40.26
CA ASP A 212 6.71 -14.09 41.21
C ASP A 212 7.28 -12.73 41.65
N LYS A 213 8.59 -12.51 41.46
CA LYS A 213 9.28 -11.27 41.81
C LYS A 213 9.24 -10.22 40.69
N VAL A 214 8.82 -10.58 39.47
CA VAL A 214 8.90 -9.73 38.29
C VAL A 214 7.52 -9.53 37.69
N TYR A 215 6.74 -8.66 38.27
CA TYR A 215 5.40 -8.32 37.75
C TYR A 215 5.47 -7.25 36.65
N PRO A 216 4.67 -7.35 35.57
CA PRO A 216 3.72 -8.42 35.22
C PRO A 216 4.35 -9.54 34.34
N ILE A 217 5.65 -9.47 34.06
CA ILE A 217 6.34 -10.36 33.09
C ILE A 217 6.38 -11.80 33.58
N GLY A 218 6.63 -12.00 34.86
CA GLY A 218 6.78 -13.35 35.45
C GLY A 218 5.51 -14.19 35.29
N PRO A 219 4.36 -13.76 35.79
CA PRO A 219 3.10 -14.47 35.59
C PRO A 219 2.73 -14.69 34.14
N LEU A 220 3.04 -13.73 33.24
CA LEU A 220 2.87 -13.91 31.80
C LEU A 220 3.77 -15.03 31.25
N ALA A 221 5.04 -15.09 31.68
CA ALA A 221 5.97 -16.14 31.26
C ALA A 221 5.52 -17.53 31.77
N GLN A 222 5.06 -17.62 33.00
CA GLN A 222 4.50 -18.86 33.55
C GLN A 222 3.28 -19.33 32.75
N LEU A 223 2.34 -18.41 32.42
CA LEU A 223 1.17 -18.75 31.64
C LEU A 223 1.53 -19.11 30.20
N LEU A 224 2.54 -18.49 29.59
CA LEU A 224 3.04 -18.88 28.27
C LEU A 224 3.56 -20.32 28.26
N LEU A 225 4.31 -20.71 29.28
CA LEU A 225 4.80 -22.08 29.44
C LEU A 225 3.66 -23.08 29.63
N LEU A 226 2.68 -22.76 30.47
CA LEU A 226 1.56 -23.66 30.80
C LEU A 226 0.56 -23.80 29.64
N THR A 227 0.39 -22.77 28.80
CA THR A 227 -0.67 -22.74 27.81
C THR A 227 -0.17 -22.87 26.38
N ALA A 228 1.13 -22.68 26.13
CA ALA A 228 1.75 -22.59 24.79
C ALA A 228 1.05 -21.61 23.83
N GLN A 229 0.32 -20.62 24.37
CA GLN A 229 -0.40 -19.65 23.58
C GLN A 229 0.51 -18.52 23.07
N ARG A 230 0.09 -17.85 21.99
CA ARG A 230 0.81 -16.67 21.50
C ARG A 230 0.81 -15.56 22.52
N ARG A 231 1.97 -14.92 22.75
CA ARG A 231 2.13 -13.83 23.72
C ARG A 231 1.00 -12.79 23.63
N GLN A 232 0.65 -12.33 22.43
CA GLN A 232 -0.40 -11.32 22.24
C GLN A 232 -1.77 -11.78 22.76
N LYS A 233 -2.11 -13.07 22.64
CA LYS A 233 -3.39 -13.60 23.16
C LYS A 233 -3.43 -13.55 24.67
N LEU A 234 -2.34 -13.95 25.33
CA LEU A 234 -2.23 -13.84 26.79
C LEU A 234 -2.22 -12.39 27.27
N CYS A 235 -1.50 -11.50 26.60
CA CYS A 235 -1.51 -10.08 26.95
C CYS A 235 -2.91 -9.45 26.80
N ALA A 236 -3.71 -9.94 25.88
CA ALA A 236 -5.09 -9.47 25.63
C ALA A 236 -6.15 -10.26 26.40
N LEU A 237 -5.77 -11.20 27.27
CA LEU A 237 -6.68 -12.02 28.07
C LEU A 237 -7.57 -11.12 28.93
N LYS A 238 -8.89 -11.29 28.83
CA LYS A 238 -9.88 -10.59 29.67
C LYS A 238 -10.44 -11.53 30.73
N TRP A 239 -10.89 -10.95 31.82
CA TRP A 239 -11.55 -11.70 32.90
C TRP A 239 -12.79 -12.47 32.38
N ASP A 240 -13.57 -11.85 31.51
CA ASP A 240 -14.80 -12.44 30.93
C ASP A 240 -14.51 -13.56 29.92
N ASP A 241 -13.26 -13.71 29.47
CA ASP A 241 -12.86 -14.80 28.60
C ASP A 241 -12.62 -16.12 29.37
N ILE A 242 -12.63 -16.08 30.71
CA ILE A 242 -12.46 -17.25 31.58
C ILE A 242 -13.82 -17.72 32.07
N GLN A 243 -14.23 -18.89 31.64
CA GLN A 243 -15.48 -19.55 32.08
C GLN A 243 -15.15 -20.86 32.75
N GLY A 244 -15.25 -20.89 34.12
CA GLY A 244 -14.86 -22.03 34.92
C GLY A 244 -13.36 -22.34 34.77
N ASP A 245 -13.02 -23.45 34.17
CA ASP A 245 -11.67 -23.89 33.86
C ASP A 245 -11.27 -23.68 32.40
N THR A 246 -12.09 -22.98 31.62
CA THR A 246 -11.91 -22.84 30.20
C THR A 246 -11.66 -21.39 29.80
N TRP A 247 -10.62 -21.16 29.00
CA TRP A 247 -10.35 -19.87 28.35
C TRP A 247 -10.94 -19.85 26.94
N ILE A 248 -11.83 -18.90 26.68
CA ILE A 248 -12.40 -18.62 25.35
C ILE A 248 -11.44 -17.69 24.60
N ILE A 249 -10.69 -18.22 23.65
CA ILE A 249 -9.75 -17.47 22.82
C ILE A 249 -10.49 -16.90 21.62
N ARG A 250 -10.71 -15.59 21.64
CA ARG A 250 -11.40 -14.89 20.54
C ARG A 250 -10.44 -14.67 19.37
N SER A 251 -10.98 -14.82 18.14
CA SER A 251 -10.26 -14.44 16.92
C SER A 251 -10.38 -12.94 16.69
N ASP A 252 -9.27 -12.28 16.42
CA ASP A 252 -9.27 -10.88 16.01
C ASP A 252 -9.54 -10.74 14.52
N VAL A 253 -10.09 -9.59 14.11
CA VAL A 253 -10.33 -9.27 12.70
C VAL A 253 -9.00 -9.32 11.92
N GLY A 254 -8.94 -10.15 10.88
CA GLY A 254 -7.74 -10.33 10.05
C GLY A 254 -6.71 -11.32 10.60
N GLU A 255 -6.98 -12.00 11.72
CA GLU A 255 -6.12 -13.06 12.23
C GLU A 255 -6.35 -14.38 11.46
N LYS A 256 -5.23 -15.03 11.07
CA LYS A 256 -5.29 -16.40 10.55
C LYS A 256 -5.43 -17.38 11.72
N GLY A 257 -6.62 -17.70 12.09
CA GLY A 257 -6.94 -18.66 13.17
C GLY A 257 -8.40 -18.52 13.58
N ASN A 258 -9.03 -19.61 13.91
CA ASN A 258 -10.40 -19.62 14.40
C ASN A 258 -10.42 -19.28 15.90
N ALA A 259 -11.54 -18.75 16.39
CA ALA A 259 -11.83 -18.73 17.80
C ALA A 259 -11.75 -20.19 18.33
N SER A 260 -11.14 -20.34 19.48
CA SER A 260 -10.93 -21.67 20.08
C SER A 260 -11.15 -21.58 21.59
N THR A 261 -11.34 -22.72 22.22
CA THR A 261 -11.38 -22.87 23.67
C THR A 261 -10.17 -23.66 24.14
N LEU A 262 -9.61 -23.25 25.27
CA LEU A 262 -8.49 -23.93 25.91
C LEU A 262 -8.85 -24.25 27.34
N LYS A 263 -8.85 -25.54 27.68
CA LYS A 263 -8.96 -25.96 29.07
C LYS A 263 -7.66 -25.65 29.81
N LEU A 264 -7.76 -24.84 30.84
CA LEU A 264 -6.62 -24.37 31.62
C LEU A 264 -6.28 -25.38 32.72
N PRO A 265 -5.01 -25.75 32.91
CA PRO A 265 -4.58 -26.50 34.08
C PRO A 265 -4.79 -25.67 35.35
N GLN A 266 -5.00 -26.35 36.52
CA GLN A 266 -5.29 -25.69 37.77
C GLN A 266 -4.24 -24.62 38.11
N LEU A 267 -2.96 -24.91 37.91
CA LEU A 267 -1.87 -23.96 38.16
C LEU A 267 -2.00 -22.65 37.32
N ALA A 268 -2.47 -22.74 36.09
CA ALA A 268 -2.73 -21.53 35.28
C ALA A 268 -3.90 -20.72 35.84
N LEU A 269 -4.96 -21.37 36.26
CA LEU A 269 -6.10 -20.73 36.91
C LEU A 269 -5.68 -20.02 38.20
N ASP A 270 -4.84 -20.64 39.02
CA ASP A 270 -4.34 -20.06 40.26
C ASP A 270 -3.49 -18.82 40.03
N ILE A 271 -2.62 -18.86 39.00
CA ILE A 271 -1.84 -17.70 38.56
C ILE A 271 -2.78 -16.57 38.09
N ILE A 272 -3.80 -16.86 37.30
CA ILE A 272 -4.75 -15.88 36.84
C ILE A 272 -5.55 -15.27 38.00
N ARG A 273 -6.11 -16.11 38.87
CA ARG A 273 -6.91 -15.69 40.04
C ARG A 273 -6.13 -14.84 41.01
N ALA A 274 -4.82 -15.07 41.18
CA ALA A 274 -3.93 -14.27 41.96
C ALA A 274 -3.64 -12.86 41.39
N ARG A 275 -4.15 -12.52 40.21
CA ARG A 275 -3.94 -11.18 39.63
C ARG A 275 -4.90 -10.15 40.24
N PRO A 276 -4.42 -8.91 40.47
CA PRO A 276 -5.29 -7.86 40.98
C PRO A 276 -6.36 -7.50 39.91
N ARG A 277 -7.60 -7.36 40.37
CA ARG A 277 -8.69 -6.81 39.53
C ARG A 277 -8.82 -5.32 39.80
N PHE A 278 -8.68 -4.52 38.77
CA PHE A 278 -8.87 -3.08 38.88
C PHE A 278 -10.25 -2.70 38.34
N VAL A 279 -10.87 -1.69 38.93
CA VAL A 279 -12.15 -1.13 38.48
C VAL A 279 -11.96 -0.62 37.05
N ASP A 280 -12.91 -0.89 36.18
CA ASP A 280 -12.92 -0.50 34.75
C ASP A 280 -11.79 -1.08 33.89
N GLN A 281 -11.11 -2.13 34.38
CA GLN A 281 -10.08 -2.84 33.63
C GLN A 281 -10.50 -4.27 33.26
N PRO A 282 -10.84 -4.52 32.00
CA PRO A 282 -11.29 -5.84 31.58
C PRO A 282 -10.15 -6.86 31.45
N TYR A 283 -8.90 -6.40 31.36
CA TYR A 283 -7.74 -7.26 31.12
C TYR A 283 -7.15 -7.85 32.39
N VAL A 284 -6.73 -9.12 32.34
CA VAL A 284 -5.99 -9.77 33.40
C VAL A 284 -4.59 -9.14 33.57
N PHE A 285 -4.01 -8.67 32.45
CA PHE A 285 -2.73 -7.97 32.40
C PHE A 285 -2.92 -6.59 31.74
N PRO A 286 -3.40 -5.58 32.48
CA PRO A 286 -3.59 -4.25 31.95
C PRO A 286 -2.25 -3.52 31.76
N SER A 287 -2.15 -2.73 30.71
CA SER A 287 -1.07 -1.76 30.54
C SER A 287 -1.31 -0.52 31.42
N ARG A 288 -0.27 0.29 31.62
CA ARG A 288 -0.37 1.58 32.35
C ARG A 288 -1.36 2.56 31.70
N HIS A 289 -1.72 2.37 30.45
CA HIS A 289 -2.61 3.24 29.66
C HIS A 289 -4.01 2.65 29.46
N GLY A 290 -4.39 1.62 30.23
CA GLY A 290 -5.75 1.06 30.23
C GLY A 290 -6.06 0.05 29.11
N GLY A 291 -5.08 -0.30 28.25
CA GLY A 291 -5.22 -1.36 27.24
C GLY A 291 -4.60 -2.69 27.68
N PRO A 292 -4.50 -3.68 26.77
CA PRO A 292 -3.75 -4.90 27.02
C PRO A 292 -2.26 -4.58 27.18
N TRP A 293 -1.55 -5.40 27.92
CA TRP A 293 -0.10 -5.28 28.05
C TRP A 293 0.56 -5.70 26.70
N THR A 294 1.49 -4.90 26.17
CA THR A 294 2.12 -5.12 24.84
C THR A 294 3.63 -5.34 24.95
#